data_41e9853c240723f182481cc6af3a71ab
#
_entry.id   41e9853c240723f182481cc6af3a71ab
#
_cell.length_a   1.000
_cell.length_b   1.000
_cell.length_c   1.000
_cell.angle_alpha   90.00
_cell.angle_beta   90.00
_cell.angle_gamma   90.00
#
_symmetry.space_group_name_H-M   'P 1'
#
loop_
_entity.id
_entity.type
_entity.pdbx_description
1 polymer ?
#
loop_
_entity_poly.entity_id
_entity_poly.type
_entity_poly.pdbx_seq_one_letter_code
_entity_poly.pdbx_strand_id
1 'polypeptide(L)'
;MKYSKNLIFSLIMLVASSSLLAGRTNIPPLEASNYQNIPNTAEVSSYLEQIADGSREASVTTVGTSAGGRPITAILLSKDKQFLQRKPGHPDTMTVMLNASQHGSESSGGEALQVVANNILHGDLYHYLDSINFILIPISNPDGRDHKKRVNDNGVNLSTDYTLLSQPETQAMSNFIYQMQPDVMLDIHESSLLKKSTLGAEGYLTDFEAQWEYANDPNINAKLLAFARDEFLPTLLINTNNDGVRASHYIGEITSTKQEIHNGGISLRNLRNFGGQSNALSMLVENRLDLSTGDYPTPRNIKERVRKQVVCIDNFIKLAEQNRAIIIGLVKNARLSPAEIVYLDTEYVLDEDNPTIKIPLRHIDSGKLEEITYPNVTKIRAGLPLQLPNAYVVTKNQQLIQELLDKHHIAYTEVSTPTEVKAIVQHIEQIQITPTHLGRAKVASVLKEEEKEITLEPGALLILMDQPGATIVPLFLDPRSSNSIFQDSSNTPLLTKGAAGNDFFIARVIN
;
A
#
# COMPACT_ATOMS: atom_id res chain seq x y z
N MET A 1 -93.16 -26.07 -22.78
CA MET A 1 -92.84 -24.86 -22.07
C MET A 1 -91.80 -25.22 -20.95
N LYS A 2 -90.55 -25.04 -21.19
CA LYS A 2 -89.52 -25.29 -20.18
C LYS A 2 -88.53 -24.10 -20.17
N TYR A 3 -88.51 -23.39 -19.11
CA TYR A 3 -87.51 -22.29 -18.87
C TYR A 3 -86.13 -22.88 -18.53
N SER A 4 -85.15 -22.56 -19.34
CA SER A 4 -83.75 -22.81 -19.06
C SER A 4 -83.15 -21.57 -18.35
N LYS A 5 -82.64 -21.74 -17.12
CA LYS A 5 -81.86 -20.71 -16.37
C LYS A 5 -80.44 -20.87 -16.74
N ASN A 6 -79.85 -19.90 -17.44
CA ASN A 6 -78.43 -19.79 -17.64
C ASN A 6 -77.76 -19.16 -16.37
N LEU A 7 -76.97 -19.96 -15.71
CA LEU A 7 -76.11 -19.53 -14.61
C LEU A 7 -74.82 -19.07 -15.24
N ILE A 8 -74.53 -17.78 -15.17
CA ILE A 8 -73.22 -17.19 -15.52
C ILE A 8 -72.34 -17.32 -14.31
N PHE A 9 -71.31 -18.19 -14.37
CA PHE A 9 -70.19 -18.25 -13.42
C PHE A 9 -69.17 -17.21 -13.82
N SER A 10 -69.05 -16.09 -13.07
CA SER A 10 -67.96 -15.16 -13.16
C SER A 10 -66.76 -15.76 -12.43
N LEU A 11 -65.77 -16.22 -13.18
CA LEU A 11 -64.48 -16.66 -12.68
C LEU A 11 -63.62 -15.42 -12.38
N ILE A 12 -63.56 -15.01 -11.13
CA ILE A 12 -62.60 -14.00 -10.65
C ILE A 12 -61.25 -14.69 -10.61
N MET A 13 -60.38 -14.42 -11.59
CA MET A 13 -58.97 -14.75 -11.53
C MET A 13 -58.30 -13.80 -10.51
N LEU A 14 -58.03 -14.32 -9.33
CA LEU A 14 -57.12 -13.68 -8.38
C LEU A 14 -55.71 -13.90 -8.94
N VAL A 15 -55.15 -12.87 -9.62
CA VAL A 15 -53.72 -12.82 -9.92
C VAL A 15 -53.03 -12.54 -8.62
N ALA A 16 -52.61 -13.59 -7.93
CA ALA A 16 -51.64 -13.49 -6.87
C ALA A 16 -50.30 -13.11 -7.53
N SER A 17 -49.97 -11.82 -7.48
CA SER A 17 -48.61 -11.33 -7.72
C SER A 17 -47.77 -11.90 -6.61
N SER A 18 -47.26 -13.12 -6.76
CA SER A 18 -46.12 -13.60 -6.04
C SER A 18 -44.92 -12.77 -6.52
N SER A 19 -44.65 -11.65 -5.83
CA SER A 19 -43.35 -11.08 -5.81
C SER A 19 -42.42 -12.14 -5.21
N LEU A 20 -41.86 -12.98 -6.09
CA LEU A 20 -40.63 -13.67 -5.76
C LEU A 20 -39.62 -12.58 -5.42
N LEU A 21 -39.46 -12.31 -4.14
CA LEU A 21 -38.16 -11.91 -3.60
C LEU A 21 -37.25 -13.11 -3.92
N ALA A 22 -36.70 -13.12 -5.12
CA ALA A 22 -35.47 -13.87 -5.38
C ALA A 22 -34.51 -13.35 -4.37
N GLY A 23 -34.19 -14.10 -3.31
CA GLY A 23 -33.15 -13.79 -2.38
C GLY A 23 -31.90 -13.51 -3.22
N ARG A 24 -31.47 -12.25 -3.26
CA ARG A 24 -30.22 -11.89 -3.91
C ARG A 24 -29.17 -12.74 -3.20
N THR A 25 -28.61 -13.69 -3.93
CA THR A 25 -27.53 -14.51 -3.38
C THR A 25 -26.31 -13.61 -3.29
N ASN A 26 -25.91 -13.26 -2.08
CA ASN A 26 -24.70 -12.44 -1.82
C ASN A 26 -23.41 -13.26 -2.04
N ILE A 27 -23.39 -14.07 -3.09
CA ILE A 27 -22.27 -14.92 -3.46
C ILE A 27 -21.32 -14.12 -4.35
N PRO A 28 -20.03 -14.01 -4.00
CA PRO A 28 -19.05 -13.35 -4.84
C PRO A 28 -18.99 -13.91 -6.26
N PRO A 29 -18.75 -13.09 -7.30
CA PRO A 29 -18.78 -13.53 -8.70
C PRO A 29 -17.85 -14.72 -9.01
N LEU A 30 -16.67 -14.76 -8.41
CA LEU A 30 -15.75 -15.89 -8.57
C LEU A 30 -16.35 -17.19 -8.03
N GLU A 31 -16.97 -17.15 -6.87
CA GLU A 31 -17.65 -18.30 -6.28
C GLU A 31 -18.90 -18.70 -7.09
N ALA A 32 -19.68 -17.73 -7.54
CA ALA A 32 -20.83 -17.96 -8.40
C ALA A 32 -20.45 -18.63 -9.73
N SER A 33 -19.25 -18.39 -10.25
CA SER A 33 -18.67 -19.09 -11.41
C SER A 33 -18.08 -20.47 -11.07
N ASN A 34 -18.26 -20.95 -9.82
CA ASN A 34 -17.60 -22.15 -9.32
C ASN A 34 -16.05 -22.08 -9.46
N TYR A 35 -15.47 -20.89 -9.23
CA TYR A 35 -14.04 -20.60 -9.33
C TYR A 35 -13.43 -20.80 -10.73
N GLN A 36 -14.26 -20.73 -11.77
CA GLN A 36 -13.80 -20.91 -13.15
C GLN A 36 -13.38 -19.61 -13.83
N ASN A 37 -14.04 -18.49 -13.49
CA ASN A 37 -13.84 -17.20 -14.13
C ASN A 37 -13.46 -16.15 -13.10
N ILE A 38 -12.25 -15.62 -13.21
CA ILE A 38 -11.82 -14.46 -12.42
C ILE A 38 -12.57 -13.23 -12.94
N PRO A 39 -13.40 -12.56 -12.10
CA PRO A 39 -14.22 -11.44 -12.55
C PRO A 39 -13.36 -10.24 -12.95
N ASN A 40 -13.83 -9.47 -13.92
CA ASN A 40 -13.26 -8.19 -14.30
C ASN A 40 -13.64 -7.08 -13.31
N THR A 41 -13.07 -5.90 -13.48
CA THR A 41 -13.29 -4.75 -12.58
C THR A 41 -14.76 -4.35 -12.49
N ALA A 42 -15.49 -4.34 -13.60
CA ALA A 42 -16.91 -3.97 -13.62
C ALA A 42 -17.80 -4.98 -12.87
N GLU A 43 -17.52 -6.27 -13.01
CA GLU A 43 -18.22 -7.35 -12.29
C GLU A 43 -17.99 -7.25 -10.78
N VAL A 44 -16.75 -6.93 -10.34
CA VAL A 44 -16.44 -6.71 -8.93
C VAL A 44 -17.16 -5.47 -8.40
N SER A 45 -17.13 -4.34 -9.13
CA SER A 45 -17.82 -3.11 -8.73
C SER A 45 -19.33 -3.34 -8.59
N SER A 46 -19.95 -4.01 -9.56
CA SER A 46 -21.39 -4.35 -9.51
C SER A 46 -21.74 -5.26 -8.33
N TYR A 47 -20.85 -6.18 -7.97
CA TYR A 47 -21.04 -7.00 -6.77
C TYR A 47 -20.99 -6.19 -5.48
N LEU A 48 -20.01 -5.26 -5.36
CA LEU A 48 -19.94 -4.37 -4.20
C LEU A 48 -21.18 -3.50 -4.05
N GLU A 49 -21.71 -2.97 -5.16
CA GLU A 49 -22.98 -2.24 -5.19
C GLU A 49 -24.15 -3.12 -4.75
N GLN A 50 -24.20 -4.37 -5.24
CA GLN A 50 -25.22 -5.32 -4.88
C GLN A 50 -25.26 -5.63 -3.38
N ILE A 51 -24.11 -5.88 -2.73
CA ILE A 51 -24.07 -6.20 -1.31
C ILE A 51 -24.31 -4.96 -0.43
N ALA A 52 -24.01 -3.78 -0.93
CA ALA A 52 -24.29 -2.51 -0.25
C ALA A 52 -25.75 -2.08 -0.38
N ASP A 53 -26.46 -2.53 -1.43
CA ASP A 53 -27.84 -2.13 -1.69
C ASP A 53 -28.79 -2.58 -0.57
N GLY A 54 -29.49 -1.61 0.02
CA GLY A 54 -30.37 -1.85 1.17
C GLY A 54 -29.67 -1.94 2.53
N SER A 55 -28.35 -1.92 2.61
CA SER A 55 -27.61 -1.82 3.87
C SER A 55 -27.52 -0.36 4.33
N ARG A 56 -27.65 -0.15 5.64
CA ARG A 56 -27.41 1.15 6.26
C ARG A 56 -25.98 1.34 6.71
N GLU A 57 -25.23 0.26 6.72
CA GLU A 57 -23.85 0.15 7.15
C GLU A 57 -22.83 0.10 6.00
N ALA A 58 -23.29 0.28 4.77
CA ALA A 58 -22.44 0.23 3.58
C ALA A 58 -22.64 1.41 2.64
N SER A 59 -21.57 1.82 1.98
CA SER A 59 -21.56 2.79 0.88
C SER A 59 -20.48 2.42 -0.12
N VAL A 60 -20.81 2.37 -1.39
CA VAL A 60 -19.82 2.21 -2.46
C VAL A 60 -19.40 3.58 -2.99
N THR A 61 -18.12 3.76 -3.22
CA THR A 61 -17.57 5.03 -3.68
C THR A 61 -16.44 4.82 -4.69
N THR A 62 -16.24 5.79 -5.57
CA THR A 62 -15.08 5.84 -6.46
C THR A 62 -13.94 6.57 -5.76
N VAL A 63 -12.80 5.91 -5.59
CA VAL A 63 -11.55 6.47 -5.06
C VAL A 63 -10.91 7.40 -6.10
N GLY A 64 -10.94 6.99 -7.35
CA GLY A 64 -10.41 7.72 -8.49
C GLY A 64 -10.58 6.94 -9.79
N THR A 65 -9.86 7.38 -10.82
CA THR A 65 -9.90 6.77 -12.16
C THR A 65 -8.50 6.37 -12.58
N SER A 66 -8.35 5.19 -13.17
CA SER A 66 -7.07 4.68 -13.66
C SER A 66 -6.59 5.38 -14.94
N ALA A 67 -5.35 5.11 -15.34
CA ALA A 67 -4.78 5.58 -16.60
C ALA A 67 -5.60 5.18 -17.83
N GLY A 68 -6.22 4.01 -17.81
CA GLY A 68 -7.12 3.49 -18.84
C GLY A 68 -8.58 3.98 -18.72
N GLY A 69 -8.88 4.89 -17.78
CA GLY A 69 -10.21 5.47 -17.61
C GLY A 69 -11.19 4.61 -16.81
N ARG A 70 -10.74 3.57 -16.12
CA ARG A 70 -11.59 2.68 -15.29
C ARG A 70 -11.72 3.20 -13.86
N PRO A 71 -12.90 3.12 -13.22
CA PRO A 71 -13.08 3.53 -11.83
C PRO A 71 -12.31 2.60 -10.89
N ILE A 72 -11.68 3.18 -9.87
CA ILE A 72 -11.15 2.48 -8.70
C ILE A 72 -12.26 2.50 -7.65
N THR A 73 -12.84 1.34 -7.36
CA THR A 73 -14.02 1.23 -6.50
C THR A 73 -13.64 0.79 -5.10
N ALA A 74 -14.15 1.49 -4.09
CA ALA A 74 -14.09 1.09 -2.69
C ALA A 74 -15.47 0.85 -2.11
N ILE A 75 -15.59 -0.08 -1.18
CA ILE A 75 -16.74 -0.19 -0.28
C ILE A 75 -16.34 0.28 1.13
N LEU A 76 -17.13 1.20 1.67
CA LEU A 76 -17.04 1.68 3.03
C LEU A 76 -18.06 0.94 3.87
N LEU A 77 -17.63 0.36 5.01
CA LEU A 77 -18.50 -0.39 5.90
C LEU A 77 -18.38 0.21 7.31
N SER A 78 -19.50 0.68 7.88
CA SER A 78 -19.50 1.36 9.18
C SER A 78 -20.92 1.58 9.70
N LYS A 79 -21.06 1.68 11.02
CA LYS A 79 -22.25 2.22 11.68
C LYS A 79 -22.26 3.75 11.75
N ASP A 80 -21.12 4.40 11.45
CA ASP A 80 -21.00 5.86 11.37
C ASP A 80 -21.41 6.39 9.99
N LYS A 81 -22.53 7.11 9.96
CA LYS A 81 -23.05 7.72 8.72
C LYS A 81 -22.13 8.78 8.11
N GLN A 82 -21.31 9.47 8.93
CA GLN A 82 -20.38 10.47 8.42
C GLN A 82 -19.23 9.77 7.68
N PHE A 83 -18.75 8.67 8.23
CA PHE A 83 -17.73 7.85 7.57
C PHE A 83 -18.21 7.33 6.21
N LEU A 84 -19.45 6.86 6.12
CA LEU A 84 -20.05 6.42 4.86
C LEU A 84 -20.19 7.55 3.81
N GLN A 85 -20.10 8.82 4.23
CA GLN A 85 -20.05 10.00 3.36
C GLN A 85 -18.62 10.47 3.04
N ARG A 86 -17.60 9.60 3.20
CA ARG A 86 -16.19 9.88 2.98
C ARG A 86 -15.62 10.97 3.89
N LYS A 87 -16.01 10.97 5.14
CA LYS A 87 -15.37 11.77 6.19
C LYS A 87 -14.59 10.86 7.13
N PRO A 88 -13.52 11.35 7.76
CA PRO A 88 -12.82 10.59 8.80
C PRO A 88 -13.80 10.05 9.83
N GLY A 89 -13.56 8.84 10.31
CA GLY A 89 -14.40 8.23 11.35
C GLY A 89 -14.29 8.94 12.70
N HIS A 90 -15.16 8.55 13.63
CA HIS A 90 -15.07 9.04 15.01
C HIS A 90 -13.69 8.68 15.61
N PRO A 91 -13.04 9.57 16.39
CA PRO A 91 -11.69 9.34 16.92
C PRO A 91 -11.51 8.09 17.80
N ASP A 92 -12.60 7.57 18.37
CA ASP A 92 -12.59 6.36 19.20
C ASP A 92 -12.91 5.07 18.42
N THR A 93 -13.23 5.20 17.12
CA THR A 93 -13.51 4.08 16.22
C THR A 93 -12.33 3.90 15.27
N MET A 94 -11.68 2.75 15.32
CA MET A 94 -10.51 2.46 14.48
C MET A 94 -10.91 2.36 13.01
N THR A 95 -10.17 3.02 12.13
CA THR A 95 -10.36 2.92 10.68
C THR A 95 -9.34 1.96 10.07
N VAL A 96 -9.83 0.87 9.47
CA VAL A 96 -9.02 -0.17 8.83
C VAL A 96 -9.21 -0.10 7.31
N MET A 97 -8.11 0.08 6.59
CA MET A 97 -8.08 0.09 5.12
C MET A 97 -7.40 -1.16 4.60
N LEU A 98 -8.10 -1.93 3.76
CA LEU A 98 -7.61 -3.13 3.11
C LEU A 98 -7.54 -2.88 1.60
N ASN A 99 -6.35 -2.98 1.04
CA ASN A 99 -6.09 -2.71 -0.39
C ASN A 99 -5.53 -3.94 -1.08
N ALA A 100 -6.03 -4.25 -2.28
CA ALA A 100 -5.55 -5.38 -3.07
C ALA A 100 -5.36 -5.03 -4.54
N SER A 101 -4.71 -5.93 -5.26
CA SER A 101 -4.53 -5.88 -6.72
C SER A 101 -3.84 -4.61 -7.23
N GLN A 102 -2.84 -4.07 -6.51
CA GLN A 102 -1.92 -3.08 -7.08
C GLN A 102 -1.17 -3.66 -8.29
N HIS A 103 -0.85 -4.94 -8.22
CA HIS A 103 -0.49 -5.73 -9.40
C HIS A 103 -1.76 -6.41 -9.91
N GLY A 104 -2.24 -6.00 -11.08
CA GLY A 104 -3.54 -6.47 -11.58
C GLY A 104 -3.59 -7.99 -11.84
N SER A 105 -2.44 -8.61 -12.05
CA SER A 105 -2.31 -10.07 -12.21
C SER A 105 -2.43 -10.87 -10.89
N GLU A 106 -2.39 -10.21 -9.72
CA GLU A 106 -2.47 -10.81 -8.38
C GLU A 106 -3.92 -10.74 -7.90
N SER A 107 -4.72 -11.74 -8.29
CA SER A 107 -6.18 -11.63 -8.19
C SER A 107 -6.77 -12.08 -6.85
N SER A 108 -6.12 -13.00 -6.11
CA SER A 108 -6.77 -13.62 -4.95
C SER A 108 -7.08 -12.65 -3.81
N GLY A 109 -6.28 -11.60 -3.64
CA GLY A 109 -6.53 -10.55 -2.64
C GLY A 109 -7.85 -9.80 -2.91
N GLY A 110 -8.08 -9.38 -4.15
CA GLY A 110 -9.31 -8.71 -4.54
C GLY A 110 -10.55 -9.60 -4.39
N GLU A 111 -10.41 -10.90 -4.69
CA GLU A 111 -11.48 -11.88 -4.47
C GLU A 111 -11.74 -12.12 -2.98
N ALA A 112 -10.69 -12.20 -2.16
CA ALA A 112 -10.83 -12.34 -0.72
C ALA A 112 -11.53 -11.13 -0.08
N LEU A 113 -11.22 -9.90 -0.54
CA LEU A 113 -11.89 -8.71 -0.03
C LEU A 113 -13.39 -8.67 -0.33
N GLN A 114 -13.86 -9.28 -1.42
CA GLN A 114 -15.28 -9.44 -1.68
C GLN A 114 -15.95 -10.39 -0.66
N VAL A 115 -15.27 -11.51 -0.34
CA VAL A 115 -15.74 -12.45 0.70
C VAL A 115 -15.78 -11.77 2.06
N VAL A 116 -14.71 -11.05 2.43
CA VAL A 116 -14.60 -10.33 3.70
C VAL A 116 -15.67 -9.24 3.82
N ALA A 117 -15.91 -8.44 2.75
CA ALA A 117 -16.97 -7.43 2.72
C ALA A 117 -18.36 -8.04 3.00
N ASN A 118 -18.65 -9.17 2.35
CA ASN A 118 -19.90 -9.89 2.58
C ASN A 118 -20.01 -10.41 4.03
N ASN A 119 -18.92 -10.95 4.59
CA ASN A 119 -18.89 -11.45 5.97
C ASN A 119 -19.04 -10.32 7.00
N ILE A 120 -18.48 -9.14 6.73
CA ILE A 120 -18.67 -7.96 7.59
C ILE A 120 -20.13 -7.48 7.55
N LEU A 121 -20.80 -7.52 6.39
CA LEU A 121 -22.18 -7.04 6.29
C LEU A 121 -23.23 -8.07 6.73
N HIS A 122 -22.99 -9.35 6.45
CA HIS A 122 -24.02 -10.39 6.54
C HIS A 122 -23.58 -11.67 7.25
N GLY A 123 -22.34 -11.73 7.74
CA GLY A 123 -21.74 -12.91 8.37
C GLY A 123 -21.16 -12.67 9.75
N ASP A 124 -20.21 -13.52 10.12
CA ASP A 124 -19.64 -13.59 11.46
C ASP A 124 -18.81 -12.35 11.85
N LEU A 125 -18.34 -11.56 10.86
CA LEU A 125 -17.54 -10.36 11.11
C LEU A 125 -18.38 -9.10 11.35
N TYR A 126 -19.73 -9.17 11.33
CA TYR A 126 -20.63 -8.03 11.51
C TYR A 126 -20.41 -7.29 12.83
N HIS A 127 -20.07 -8.02 13.90
CA HIS A 127 -19.82 -7.44 15.21
C HIS A 127 -18.65 -6.45 15.24
N TYR A 128 -17.69 -6.53 14.33
CA TYR A 128 -16.56 -5.58 14.23
C TYR A 128 -17.01 -4.16 13.85
N LEU A 129 -18.19 -3.99 13.24
CA LEU A 129 -18.75 -2.67 12.94
C LEU A 129 -19.11 -1.86 14.20
N ASP A 130 -19.09 -2.47 15.40
CA ASP A 130 -19.26 -1.75 16.67
C ASP A 130 -18.03 -0.90 17.04
N SER A 131 -16.86 -1.21 16.49
CA SER A 131 -15.58 -0.64 16.90
C SER A 131 -14.64 -0.30 15.74
N ILE A 132 -14.96 -0.76 14.52
CA ILE A 132 -14.13 -0.58 13.33
C ILE A 132 -14.96 0.02 12.18
N ASN A 133 -14.38 1.02 11.52
CA ASN A 133 -14.77 1.47 10.21
C ASN A 133 -13.88 0.78 9.17
N PHE A 134 -14.45 0.19 8.14
CA PHE A 134 -13.68 -0.49 7.10
C PHE A 134 -13.71 0.26 5.77
N ILE A 135 -12.56 0.28 5.11
CA ILE A 135 -12.36 0.69 3.73
C ILE A 135 -11.79 -0.51 3.00
N LEU A 136 -12.53 -1.09 2.05
CA LEU A 136 -12.04 -2.20 1.24
C LEU A 136 -11.94 -1.76 -0.21
N ILE A 137 -10.73 -1.91 -0.78
CA ILE A 137 -10.43 -1.60 -2.19
C ILE A 137 -9.95 -2.89 -2.85
N PRO A 138 -10.86 -3.70 -3.43
CA PRO A 138 -10.51 -5.00 -4.00
C PRO A 138 -9.56 -4.89 -5.20
N ILE A 139 -9.66 -3.81 -5.98
CA ILE A 139 -8.87 -3.63 -7.20
C ILE A 139 -8.39 -2.18 -7.28
N SER A 140 -7.15 -1.93 -6.86
CA SER A 140 -6.51 -0.61 -6.98
C SER A 140 -5.82 -0.38 -8.34
N ASN A 141 -5.64 -1.44 -9.15
CA ASN A 141 -5.15 -1.37 -10.52
C ASN A 141 -6.15 -2.02 -11.47
N PRO A 142 -7.24 -1.33 -11.82
CA PRO A 142 -8.28 -1.90 -12.68
C PRO A 142 -7.79 -2.20 -14.11
N ASP A 143 -6.86 -1.42 -14.64
CA ASP A 143 -6.28 -1.67 -15.97
C ASP A 143 -5.47 -2.96 -15.99
N GLY A 144 -4.57 -3.11 -15.03
CA GLY A 144 -3.78 -4.32 -14.91
C GLY A 144 -4.64 -5.55 -14.64
N ARG A 145 -5.72 -5.40 -13.85
CA ARG A 145 -6.68 -6.47 -13.56
C ARG A 145 -7.37 -6.97 -14.84
N ASP A 146 -7.95 -6.07 -15.62
CA ASP A 146 -8.71 -6.42 -16.82
C ASP A 146 -7.80 -6.96 -17.95
N HIS A 147 -6.57 -6.42 -18.05
CA HIS A 147 -5.57 -6.88 -19.02
C HIS A 147 -4.69 -8.03 -18.51
N LYS A 148 -4.91 -8.52 -17.26
CA LYS A 148 -4.12 -9.58 -16.61
C LYS A 148 -2.63 -9.27 -16.57
N LYS A 149 -2.28 -8.00 -16.32
CA LYS A 149 -0.90 -7.50 -16.25
C LYS A 149 -0.55 -7.07 -14.83
N ARG A 150 0.75 -7.05 -14.53
CA ARG A 150 1.28 -6.51 -13.29
C ARG A 150 1.12 -4.99 -13.21
N VAL A 151 1.37 -4.30 -14.32
CA VAL A 151 1.41 -2.84 -14.46
C VAL A 151 0.06 -2.26 -14.90
N ASN A 152 -0.12 -0.93 -14.77
CA ASN A 152 -1.27 -0.21 -15.31
C ASN A 152 -1.16 0.00 -16.85
N ASP A 153 -2.09 0.71 -17.46
CA ASP A 153 -2.09 0.96 -18.91
C ASP A 153 -0.94 1.87 -19.38
N ASN A 154 -0.34 2.66 -18.49
CA ASN A 154 0.89 3.40 -18.78
C ASN A 154 2.17 2.53 -18.67
N GLY A 155 2.05 1.25 -18.32
CA GLY A 155 3.18 0.33 -18.15
C GLY A 155 3.95 0.55 -16.84
N VAL A 156 3.35 1.23 -15.86
CA VAL A 156 4.00 1.55 -14.58
C VAL A 156 3.58 0.57 -13.49
N ASN A 157 4.54 0.15 -12.68
CA ASN A 157 4.31 -0.62 -11.47
C ASN A 157 3.84 0.29 -10.33
N LEU A 158 2.57 0.25 -9.98
CA LEU A 158 1.95 1.12 -8.98
C LEU A 158 2.54 0.93 -7.58
N SER A 159 2.94 -0.30 -7.22
CA SER A 159 3.50 -0.58 -5.88
C SER A 159 4.86 0.08 -5.63
N THR A 160 5.40 0.83 -6.59
CA THR A 160 6.67 1.54 -6.47
C THR A 160 6.58 3.02 -6.84
N ASP A 161 5.38 3.59 -6.89
CA ASP A 161 5.14 4.97 -7.37
C ASP A 161 4.75 5.95 -6.25
N TYR A 162 4.68 5.54 -4.98
CA TYR A 162 4.18 6.39 -3.88
C TYR A 162 5.10 7.55 -3.48
N THR A 163 6.35 7.62 -3.95
CA THR A 163 7.19 8.83 -3.80
C THR A 163 6.86 9.88 -4.86
N LEU A 164 6.73 9.47 -6.13
CA LEU A 164 6.50 10.40 -7.24
C LEU A 164 5.02 10.70 -7.47
N LEU A 165 4.15 9.75 -7.14
CA LEU A 165 2.72 9.80 -7.45
C LEU A 165 2.52 10.20 -8.92
N SER A 166 3.24 9.52 -9.82
CA SER A 166 3.22 9.82 -11.24
C SER A 166 1.97 9.29 -11.95
N GLN A 167 1.29 8.32 -11.34
CA GLN A 167 0.13 7.66 -11.92
C GLN A 167 -1.17 8.13 -11.28
N PRO A 168 -2.27 8.22 -12.04
CA PRO A 168 -3.56 8.65 -11.52
C PRO A 168 -4.07 7.73 -10.40
N GLU A 169 -3.77 6.44 -10.45
CA GLU A 169 -4.15 5.46 -9.43
C GLU A 169 -3.46 5.75 -8.08
N THR A 170 -2.16 5.99 -8.09
CA THR A 170 -1.40 6.27 -6.86
C THR A 170 -1.71 7.64 -6.28
N GLN A 171 -1.98 8.63 -7.14
CA GLN A 171 -2.52 9.94 -6.71
C GLN A 171 -3.89 9.80 -6.05
N ALA A 172 -4.78 9.02 -6.65
CA ALA A 172 -6.11 8.77 -6.10
C ALA A 172 -6.02 8.08 -4.73
N MET A 173 -5.14 7.08 -4.59
CA MET A 173 -4.89 6.39 -3.33
C MET A 173 -4.30 7.33 -2.26
N SER A 174 -3.30 8.15 -2.61
CA SER A 174 -2.71 9.16 -1.71
C SER A 174 -3.78 10.14 -1.20
N ASN A 175 -4.58 10.71 -2.11
CA ASN A 175 -5.67 11.61 -1.79
C ASN A 175 -6.71 10.95 -0.86
N PHE A 176 -7.02 9.68 -1.11
CA PHE A 176 -8.00 8.95 -0.32
C PHE A 176 -7.49 8.61 1.07
N ILE A 177 -6.22 8.20 1.20
CA ILE A 177 -5.55 7.99 2.49
C ILE A 177 -5.52 9.29 3.30
N TYR A 178 -5.14 10.41 2.66
CA TYR A 178 -5.15 11.72 3.30
C TYR A 178 -6.54 12.13 3.78
N GLN A 179 -7.58 11.90 2.95
CA GLN A 179 -8.97 12.22 3.28
C GLN A 179 -9.52 11.36 4.41
N MET A 180 -9.30 10.04 4.37
CA MET A 180 -9.93 9.09 5.27
C MET A 180 -9.13 8.80 6.55
N GLN A 181 -7.84 9.13 6.56
CA GLN A 181 -6.91 8.98 7.67
C GLN A 181 -6.98 7.60 8.36
N PRO A 182 -6.77 6.50 7.64
CA PRO A 182 -6.85 5.16 8.24
C PRO A 182 -5.83 5.00 9.38
N ASP A 183 -6.24 4.30 10.44
CA ASP A 183 -5.35 3.98 11.56
C ASP A 183 -4.55 2.71 11.30
N VAL A 184 -5.11 1.80 10.49
CA VAL A 184 -4.53 0.52 10.14
C VAL A 184 -4.65 0.31 8.63
N MET A 185 -3.58 -0.15 7.99
CA MET A 185 -3.56 -0.43 6.56
C MET A 185 -2.98 -1.81 6.28
N LEU A 186 -3.58 -2.53 5.33
CA LEU A 186 -3.07 -3.78 4.81
C LEU A 186 -2.98 -3.72 3.29
N ASP A 187 -1.80 -3.95 2.75
CA ASP A 187 -1.51 -4.10 1.33
C ASP A 187 -1.41 -5.59 0.98
N ILE A 188 -2.30 -6.06 0.11
CA ILE A 188 -2.51 -7.48 -0.14
C ILE A 188 -1.98 -7.86 -1.52
N HIS A 189 -0.99 -8.72 -1.54
CA HIS A 189 -0.25 -9.17 -2.71
C HIS A 189 -0.21 -10.69 -2.87
N GLU A 190 0.36 -11.12 -4.00
CA GLU A 190 0.71 -12.52 -4.25
C GLU A 190 2.12 -12.65 -4.84
N SER A 191 2.88 -13.60 -4.32
CA SER A 191 4.24 -13.89 -4.77
C SER A 191 4.34 -15.21 -5.50
N SER A 192 5.02 -15.22 -6.65
CA SER A 192 5.28 -16.44 -7.42
C SER A 192 6.32 -17.33 -6.76
N LEU A 193 5.99 -18.61 -6.58
CA LEU A 193 6.92 -19.63 -6.08
C LEU A 193 7.99 -20.02 -7.08
N LEU A 194 7.59 -20.19 -8.34
CA LEU A 194 8.44 -20.79 -9.34
C LEU A 194 9.23 -19.69 -10.07
N LYS A 195 10.46 -19.55 -9.69
CA LYS A 195 11.46 -18.71 -10.34
C LYS A 195 12.27 -19.56 -11.36
N LYS A 196 11.63 -19.94 -12.48
CA LYS A 196 12.15 -20.93 -13.44
C LYS A 196 13.60 -20.70 -13.88
N SER A 197 13.96 -19.44 -14.15
CA SER A 197 15.28 -19.06 -14.65
C SER A 197 16.31 -18.78 -13.56
N THR A 198 15.94 -18.83 -12.30
CA THR A 198 16.78 -18.50 -11.14
C THR A 198 16.75 -19.63 -10.13
N LEU A 199 16.10 -19.48 -8.97
CA LEU A 199 16.04 -20.51 -7.92
C LEU A 199 15.50 -21.86 -8.44
N GLY A 200 14.51 -21.83 -9.35
CA GLY A 200 13.99 -23.04 -10.00
C GLY A 200 15.04 -23.78 -10.86
N ALA A 201 15.98 -23.05 -11.47
CA ALA A 201 17.10 -23.66 -12.20
C ALA A 201 18.12 -24.32 -11.29
N GLU A 202 18.18 -23.90 -10.00
CA GLU A 202 18.97 -24.58 -8.95
C GLU A 202 18.23 -25.77 -8.30
N GLY A 203 16.99 -26.05 -8.74
CA GLY A 203 16.18 -27.19 -8.28
C GLY A 203 15.30 -26.91 -7.07
N TYR A 204 15.08 -25.66 -6.69
CA TYR A 204 14.35 -25.29 -5.47
C TYR A 204 13.16 -24.36 -5.72
N LEU A 205 12.21 -24.40 -4.76
CA LEU A 205 11.09 -23.48 -4.61
C LEU A 205 11.07 -22.95 -3.18
N THR A 206 10.55 -21.75 -2.98
CA THR A 206 10.18 -21.28 -1.65
C THR A 206 8.94 -22.03 -1.15
N ASP A 207 8.79 -22.20 0.17
CA ASP A 207 7.70 -23.04 0.74
C ASP A 207 6.73 -22.26 1.66
N PHE A 208 6.82 -20.95 1.73
CA PHE A 208 5.88 -20.16 2.50
C PHE A 208 4.52 -20.06 1.78
N GLU A 209 3.43 -20.05 2.55
CA GLU A 209 2.08 -19.84 2.03
C GLU A 209 1.62 -18.42 2.19
N ALA A 210 2.14 -17.73 3.22
CA ALA A 210 1.99 -16.30 3.42
C ALA A 210 3.28 -15.72 3.98
N GLN A 211 3.63 -14.52 3.56
CA GLN A 211 4.73 -13.75 4.13
C GLN A 211 4.23 -12.37 4.53
N TRP A 212 4.55 -11.96 5.75
CA TRP A 212 4.08 -10.70 6.32
C TRP A 212 5.24 -9.72 6.51
N GLU A 213 4.98 -8.44 6.25
CA GLU A 213 5.94 -7.38 6.50
C GLU A 213 5.24 -6.17 7.11
N TYR A 214 5.87 -5.55 8.10
CA TYR A 214 5.44 -4.25 8.63
C TYR A 214 6.06 -3.12 7.84
N ALA A 215 5.52 -1.90 7.97
CA ALA A 215 6.15 -0.71 7.44
C ALA A 215 7.47 -0.47 8.16
N ASN A 216 8.59 -0.62 7.43
CA ASN A 216 9.93 -0.82 8.00
C ASN A 216 10.94 0.31 7.70
N ASP A 217 10.49 1.44 7.10
CA ASP A 217 11.36 2.62 6.94
C ASP A 217 11.66 3.25 8.32
N PRO A 218 12.93 3.50 8.69
CA PRO A 218 13.30 4.07 9.98
C PRO A 218 12.74 5.46 10.29
N ASN A 219 12.21 6.16 9.29
CA ASN A 219 11.57 7.47 9.45
C ASN A 219 10.09 7.39 9.89
N ILE A 220 9.54 6.18 9.97
CA ILE A 220 8.22 5.95 10.56
C ILE A 220 8.30 6.16 12.08
N ASN A 221 7.21 6.64 12.69
CA ASN A 221 7.18 6.87 14.13
C ASN A 221 7.72 5.66 14.91
N ALA A 222 8.75 5.89 15.72
CA ALA A 222 9.52 4.83 16.36
C ALA A 222 8.68 3.90 17.27
N LYS A 223 7.65 4.44 17.94
CA LYS A 223 6.77 3.64 18.83
C LYS A 223 5.83 2.77 18.00
N LEU A 224 5.30 3.31 16.90
CA LEU A 224 4.44 2.57 15.98
C LEU A 224 5.23 1.45 15.28
N LEU A 225 6.46 1.75 14.84
CA LEU A 225 7.37 0.79 14.24
C LEU A 225 7.76 -0.33 15.22
N ALA A 226 8.11 0.03 16.46
CA ALA A 226 8.45 -0.95 17.49
C ALA A 226 7.27 -1.88 17.81
N PHE A 227 6.06 -1.34 17.98
CA PHE A 227 4.86 -2.16 18.20
C PHE A 227 4.59 -3.10 17.02
N ALA A 228 4.69 -2.61 15.78
CA ALA A 228 4.50 -3.42 14.59
C ALA A 228 5.50 -4.57 14.49
N ARG A 229 6.78 -4.30 14.77
CA ARG A 229 7.89 -5.24 14.67
C ARG A 229 7.90 -6.26 15.81
N ASP A 230 7.77 -5.79 17.06
CA ASP A 230 8.09 -6.59 18.25
C ASP A 230 6.87 -7.30 18.85
N GLU A 231 5.66 -6.81 18.56
CA GLU A 231 4.42 -7.34 19.15
C GLU A 231 3.42 -7.80 18.08
N PHE A 232 3.06 -6.92 17.14
CA PHE A 232 1.98 -7.20 16.20
C PHE A 232 2.35 -8.28 15.19
N LEU A 233 3.48 -8.14 14.49
CA LEU A 233 3.93 -9.12 13.49
C LEU A 233 4.17 -10.52 14.08
N PRO A 234 4.92 -10.70 15.20
CA PRO A 234 5.12 -12.02 15.78
C PRO A 234 3.81 -12.71 16.15
N THR A 235 2.87 -11.98 16.75
CA THR A 235 1.55 -12.53 17.12
C THR A 235 0.74 -12.89 15.88
N LEU A 236 0.77 -12.06 14.83
CA LEU A 236 0.09 -12.32 13.57
C LEU A 236 0.62 -13.59 12.88
N LEU A 237 1.94 -13.80 12.89
CA LEU A 237 2.55 -15.00 12.36
C LEU A 237 2.08 -16.25 13.11
N ILE A 238 2.06 -16.21 14.44
CA ILE A 238 1.59 -17.34 15.28
C ILE A 238 0.13 -17.66 14.95
N ASN A 239 -0.75 -16.65 14.92
CA ASN A 239 -2.18 -16.83 14.66
C ASN A 239 -2.41 -17.41 13.26
N THR A 240 -1.76 -16.85 12.24
CA THR A 240 -1.89 -17.31 10.85
C THR A 240 -1.44 -18.78 10.70
N ASN A 241 -0.34 -19.17 11.37
CA ASN A 241 0.14 -20.55 11.37
C ASN A 241 -0.84 -21.48 12.09
N ASN A 242 -1.41 -21.06 13.22
CA ASN A 242 -2.38 -21.87 13.97
C ASN A 242 -3.67 -22.13 13.17
N ASP A 243 -4.05 -21.19 12.28
CA ASP A 243 -5.21 -21.32 11.39
C ASP A 243 -4.87 -22.01 10.06
N GLY A 244 -3.72 -22.70 10.01
CA GLY A 244 -3.34 -23.62 8.95
C GLY A 244 -2.82 -22.97 7.66
N VAL A 245 -2.32 -21.72 7.74
CA VAL A 245 -1.58 -21.08 6.66
C VAL A 245 -0.15 -20.83 7.13
N ARG A 246 0.84 -21.53 6.53
CA ARG A 246 2.25 -21.38 6.90
C ARG A 246 2.75 -19.98 6.59
N ALA A 247 2.87 -19.18 7.62
CA ALA A 247 3.27 -17.78 7.56
C ALA A 247 4.69 -17.57 8.08
N SER A 248 5.40 -16.64 7.48
CA SER A 248 6.73 -16.20 7.87
C SER A 248 6.86 -14.69 7.75
N HIS A 249 7.88 -14.13 8.38
CA HIS A 249 8.31 -12.77 8.06
C HIS A 249 8.76 -12.72 6.60
N TYR A 250 8.42 -11.64 5.90
CA TYR A 250 8.76 -11.47 4.49
C TYR A 250 10.28 -11.43 4.32
N ILE A 251 10.76 -12.30 3.48
CA ILE A 251 12.13 -12.31 3.02
C ILE A 251 12.10 -11.98 1.53
N GLY A 252 12.77 -10.99 1.10
CA GLY A 252 12.77 -10.55 -0.29
C GLY A 252 12.73 -11.68 -1.33
N GLU A 253 12.90 -11.38 -2.58
CA GLU A 253 12.87 -12.41 -3.62
C GLU A 253 14.09 -13.34 -3.51
N ILE A 254 13.87 -14.63 -3.28
CA ILE A 254 14.95 -15.63 -3.33
C ILE A 254 15.15 -16.12 -4.77
N THR A 255 16.29 -15.79 -5.34
CA THR A 255 16.67 -16.15 -6.71
C THR A 255 17.83 -17.13 -6.77
N SER A 256 18.55 -17.35 -5.67
CA SER A 256 19.69 -18.27 -5.59
C SER A 256 19.84 -18.83 -4.19
N THR A 257 20.41 -20.02 -4.07
CA THR A 257 20.81 -20.64 -2.79
C THR A 257 22.05 -19.98 -2.15
N LYS A 258 22.65 -18.98 -2.81
CA LYS A 258 23.90 -18.32 -2.38
C LYS A 258 23.79 -16.82 -2.17
N GLN A 259 22.60 -16.25 -2.27
CA GLN A 259 22.40 -14.81 -2.07
C GLN A 259 22.40 -14.42 -0.58
N GLU A 260 22.48 -13.14 -0.30
CA GLU A 260 22.15 -12.56 0.99
C GLU A 260 20.62 -12.46 1.13
N ILE A 261 20.11 -12.64 2.36
CA ILE A 261 18.68 -12.49 2.67
C ILE A 261 18.44 -11.18 3.38
N HIS A 262 17.52 -10.40 2.85
CA HIS A 262 16.95 -9.21 3.48
C HIS A 262 15.42 -9.29 3.48
N ASN A 263 14.77 -8.48 4.30
CA ASN A 263 13.31 -8.36 4.36
C ASN A 263 12.78 -7.47 3.22
N GLY A 264 11.52 -7.09 3.28
CA GLY A 264 10.88 -6.26 2.27
C GLY A 264 11.54 -4.88 2.08
N GLY A 265 11.37 -4.27 0.91
CA GLY A 265 12.00 -2.99 0.59
C GLY A 265 11.72 -1.88 1.61
N ILE A 266 12.75 -1.14 2.03
CA ILE A 266 12.67 -0.05 3.02
C ILE A 266 12.18 1.28 2.43
N SER A 267 12.09 1.41 1.13
CA SER A 267 11.74 2.69 0.48
C SER A 267 10.28 3.09 0.72
N LEU A 268 10.05 4.39 0.90
CA LEU A 268 8.73 5.03 0.94
C LEU A 268 7.93 4.93 -0.38
N ARG A 269 8.53 4.35 -1.41
CA ARG A 269 7.88 4.17 -2.72
C ARG A 269 6.77 3.11 -2.70
N ASN A 270 6.75 2.19 -1.73
CA ASN A 270 5.70 1.19 -1.60
C ASN A 270 4.59 1.66 -0.66
N LEU A 271 3.36 1.18 -0.92
CA LEU A 271 2.17 1.59 -0.16
C LEU A 271 2.31 1.29 1.34
N ARG A 272 2.90 0.15 1.70
CA ARG A 272 3.12 -0.23 3.10
C ARG A 272 3.92 0.84 3.86
N ASN A 273 5.09 1.25 3.34
CA ASN A 273 5.90 2.28 3.98
C ASN A 273 5.28 3.68 3.85
N PHE A 274 4.62 3.98 2.74
CA PHE A 274 3.86 5.21 2.57
C PHE A 274 2.74 5.33 3.63
N GLY A 275 2.00 4.24 3.87
CA GLY A 275 1.00 4.18 4.94
C GLY A 275 1.60 4.37 6.33
N GLY A 276 2.75 3.74 6.62
CA GLY A 276 3.49 3.95 7.86
C GLY A 276 3.96 5.40 8.05
N GLN A 277 4.45 6.04 6.98
CA GLN A 277 4.83 7.46 6.98
C GLN A 277 3.62 8.38 7.16
N SER A 278 2.43 7.95 6.74
CA SER A 278 1.15 8.62 7.02
C SER A 278 0.62 8.35 8.45
N ASN A 279 1.46 7.77 9.31
CA ASN A 279 1.19 7.42 10.70
C ASN A 279 0.08 6.35 10.88
N ALA A 280 -0.08 5.42 9.95
CA ALA A 280 -0.90 4.23 10.13
C ALA A 280 -0.05 3.02 10.57
N LEU A 281 -0.64 2.10 11.33
CA LEU A 281 -0.10 0.75 11.48
C LEU A 281 -0.25 0.04 10.13
N SER A 282 0.80 0.05 9.32
CA SER A 282 0.74 -0.42 7.95
C SER A 282 1.53 -1.72 7.76
N MET A 283 0.87 -2.69 7.13
CA MET A 283 1.39 -4.03 6.90
C MET A 283 1.23 -4.42 5.42
N LEU A 284 1.98 -5.44 5.04
CA LEU A 284 1.85 -6.13 3.75
C LEU A 284 1.71 -7.63 4.00
N VAL A 285 0.91 -8.29 3.18
CA VAL A 285 0.88 -9.74 3.05
C VAL A 285 1.12 -10.16 1.60
N GLU A 286 2.07 -11.06 1.42
CA GLU A 286 2.33 -11.77 0.16
C GLU A 286 1.85 -13.20 0.29
N ASN A 287 0.72 -13.54 -0.31
CA ASN A 287 0.30 -14.93 -0.35
C ASN A 287 0.91 -15.65 -1.55
N ARG A 288 1.07 -16.96 -1.37
CA ARG A 288 1.66 -17.81 -2.39
C ARG A 288 0.77 -17.94 -3.61
N LEU A 289 1.31 -17.56 -4.76
CA LEU A 289 0.75 -17.93 -6.05
C LEU A 289 1.13 -19.38 -6.31
N ASP A 290 0.21 -20.30 -6.05
CA ASP A 290 0.46 -21.73 -6.16
C ASP A 290 0.90 -22.16 -7.55
N LEU A 291 1.70 -23.24 -7.60
CA LEU A 291 2.14 -23.84 -8.85
C LEU A 291 0.94 -24.17 -9.73
N SER A 292 1.00 -23.67 -10.94
CA SER A 292 0.03 -23.90 -11.98
C SER A 292 0.78 -24.42 -13.21
N THR A 293 0.20 -25.36 -13.92
CA THR A 293 0.73 -25.85 -15.21
C THR A 293 0.20 -25.03 -16.38
N GLY A 294 -0.56 -23.97 -16.14
CA GLY A 294 -1.09 -23.07 -17.16
C GLY A 294 -0.37 -21.74 -17.21
N ASP A 295 -0.81 -20.86 -18.12
CA ASP A 295 -0.33 -19.49 -18.21
C ASP A 295 -0.76 -18.67 -16.97
N TYR A 296 0.08 -17.74 -16.59
CA TYR A 296 -0.15 -16.81 -15.48
C TYR A 296 -0.80 -15.51 -15.99
N PRO A 297 -1.77 -14.93 -15.27
CA PRO A 297 -2.56 -15.44 -14.15
C PRO A 297 -3.65 -16.42 -14.62
N THR A 298 -3.91 -17.45 -13.84
CA THR A 298 -4.91 -18.46 -14.16
C THR A 298 -5.92 -18.61 -13.01
N PRO A 299 -7.18 -19.00 -13.25
CA PRO A 299 -8.12 -19.34 -12.19
C PRO A 299 -7.74 -20.63 -11.45
N ARG A 300 -6.73 -21.35 -11.93
CA ARG A 300 -6.28 -22.59 -11.34
C ARG A 300 -5.78 -22.37 -9.92
N ASN A 301 -6.26 -23.20 -9.00
CA ASN A 301 -6.01 -23.10 -7.56
C ASN A 301 -6.54 -21.80 -6.91
N ILE A 302 -7.29 -20.98 -7.64
CA ILE A 302 -7.76 -19.68 -7.12
C ILE A 302 -8.62 -19.85 -5.87
N LYS A 303 -9.42 -20.91 -5.77
CA LYS A 303 -10.23 -21.20 -4.58
C LYS A 303 -9.39 -21.30 -3.32
N GLU A 304 -8.29 -22.06 -3.37
CA GLU A 304 -7.38 -22.24 -2.24
C GLU A 304 -6.58 -20.96 -1.94
N ARG A 305 -6.18 -20.24 -2.99
CA ARG A 305 -5.50 -18.94 -2.84
C ARG A 305 -6.39 -17.93 -2.12
N VAL A 306 -7.67 -17.82 -2.53
CA VAL A 306 -8.66 -16.94 -1.88
C VAL A 306 -8.89 -17.37 -0.42
N ARG A 307 -9.06 -18.67 -0.16
CA ARG A 307 -9.23 -19.18 1.21
C ARG A 307 -8.07 -18.75 2.12
N LYS A 308 -6.83 -18.88 1.65
CA LYS A 308 -5.63 -18.49 2.42
C LYS A 308 -5.58 -16.98 2.65
N GLN A 309 -5.93 -16.17 1.64
CA GLN A 309 -6.04 -14.72 1.80
C GLN A 309 -7.09 -14.35 2.84
N VAL A 310 -8.28 -14.99 2.82
CA VAL A 310 -9.33 -14.74 3.82
C VAL A 310 -8.81 -15.06 5.23
N VAL A 311 -8.13 -16.20 5.43
CA VAL A 311 -7.54 -16.56 6.73
C VAL A 311 -6.52 -15.49 7.19
N CYS A 312 -5.68 -15.01 6.29
CA CYS A 312 -4.72 -13.94 6.60
C CYS A 312 -5.44 -12.64 7.01
N ILE A 313 -6.42 -12.21 6.23
CA ILE A 313 -7.17 -10.97 6.48
C ILE A 313 -7.96 -11.06 7.78
N ASP A 314 -8.62 -12.18 8.06
CA ASP A 314 -9.40 -12.39 9.29
C ASP A 314 -8.49 -12.32 10.53
N ASN A 315 -7.31 -12.97 10.48
CA ASN A 315 -6.32 -12.88 11.57
C ASN A 315 -5.82 -11.44 11.77
N PHE A 316 -5.60 -10.70 10.68
CA PHE A 316 -5.17 -9.31 10.74
C PHE A 316 -6.25 -8.43 11.39
N ILE A 317 -7.51 -8.52 10.96
CA ILE A 317 -8.64 -7.76 11.53
C ILE A 317 -8.83 -8.09 13.01
N LYS A 318 -8.83 -9.38 13.35
CA LYS A 318 -8.99 -9.87 14.72
C LYS A 318 -7.89 -9.33 15.64
N LEU A 319 -6.64 -9.39 15.19
CA LEU A 319 -5.51 -8.89 15.98
C LEU A 319 -5.53 -7.37 16.11
N ALA A 320 -5.91 -6.65 15.05
CA ALA A 320 -6.09 -5.20 15.10
C ALA A 320 -7.17 -4.80 16.11
N GLU A 321 -8.31 -5.49 16.13
CA GLU A 321 -9.37 -5.23 17.12
C GLU A 321 -8.91 -5.54 18.55
N GLN A 322 -8.23 -6.64 18.79
CA GLN A 322 -7.69 -6.99 20.10
C GLN A 322 -6.72 -5.93 20.64
N ASN A 323 -6.02 -5.22 19.77
CA ASN A 323 -5.07 -4.17 20.10
C ASN A 323 -5.60 -2.76 19.83
N ARG A 324 -6.89 -2.59 19.55
CA ARG A 324 -7.50 -1.34 19.09
C ARG A 324 -7.11 -0.12 19.92
N ALA A 325 -7.22 -0.19 21.24
CA ALA A 325 -6.90 0.93 22.12
C ALA A 325 -5.41 1.34 22.05
N ILE A 326 -4.51 0.36 21.93
CA ILE A 326 -3.07 0.58 21.76
C ILE A 326 -2.81 1.25 20.41
N ILE A 327 -3.38 0.71 19.33
CA ILE A 327 -3.20 1.22 17.98
C ILE A 327 -3.69 2.66 17.86
N ILE A 328 -4.93 2.97 18.29
CA ILE A 328 -5.47 4.32 18.28
C ILE A 328 -4.55 5.27 19.06
N GLY A 329 -4.08 4.86 20.24
CA GLY A 329 -3.16 5.66 21.06
C GLY A 329 -1.83 5.94 20.36
N LEU A 330 -1.22 4.94 19.73
CA LEU A 330 0.04 5.07 19.00
C LEU A 330 -0.12 5.98 17.77
N VAL A 331 -1.15 5.75 16.97
CA VAL A 331 -1.46 6.54 15.77
C VAL A 331 -1.74 8.00 16.13
N LYS A 332 -2.55 8.25 17.14
CA LYS A 332 -2.83 9.61 17.63
C LYS A 332 -1.54 10.31 18.08
N ASN A 333 -0.69 9.62 18.86
CA ASN A 333 0.58 10.18 19.30
C ASN A 333 1.50 10.47 18.10
N ALA A 334 1.57 9.57 17.12
CA ALA A 334 2.40 9.76 15.93
C ALA A 334 1.96 10.99 15.12
N ARG A 335 0.65 11.19 14.96
CA ARG A 335 0.09 12.37 14.26
C ARG A 335 0.33 13.70 14.99
N LEU A 336 0.44 13.67 16.32
CA LEU A 336 0.64 14.87 17.14
C LEU A 336 2.10 15.19 17.45
N SER A 337 3.02 14.26 17.23
CA SER A 337 4.43 14.39 17.59
C SER A 337 5.31 14.12 16.37
N PRO A 338 5.47 15.10 15.46
CA PRO A 338 6.34 14.94 14.31
C PRO A 338 7.78 14.64 14.75
N ALA A 339 8.50 13.90 13.91
CA ALA A 339 9.90 13.62 14.17
C ALA A 339 10.73 14.92 14.12
N GLU A 340 11.75 15.03 14.97
CA GLU A 340 12.72 16.13 14.94
C GLU A 340 13.91 15.80 14.03
N ILE A 341 14.20 14.51 13.87
CA ILE A 341 15.31 14.00 13.06
C ILE A 341 14.75 13.04 12.01
N VAL A 342 15.27 13.13 10.80
CA VAL A 342 15.05 12.15 9.74
C VAL A 342 16.38 11.54 9.31
N TYR A 343 16.33 10.31 8.80
CA TYR A 343 17.48 9.58 8.28
C TYR A 343 17.40 9.56 6.76
N LEU A 344 18.35 10.24 6.11
CA LEU A 344 18.35 10.38 4.65
C LEU A 344 18.77 9.09 3.94
N ASP A 345 19.65 8.31 4.55
CA ASP A 345 20.15 7.07 3.98
C ASP A 345 19.72 5.87 4.83
N THR A 346 19.13 4.89 4.19
CA THR A 346 18.65 3.67 4.85
C THR A 346 19.08 2.46 4.03
N GLU A 347 19.68 1.48 4.66
CA GLU A 347 20.12 0.26 3.99
C GLU A 347 20.02 -0.96 4.90
N TYR A 348 19.97 -2.12 4.28
CA TYR A 348 20.15 -3.39 4.96
C TYR A 348 21.63 -3.68 5.20
N VAL A 349 21.96 -4.15 6.40
CA VAL A 349 23.32 -4.55 6.80
C VAL A 349 23.28 -5.92 7.45
N LEU A 350 24.44 -6.59 7.48
CA LEU A 350 24.60 -7.87 8.15
C LEU A 350 24.14 -7.76 9.63
N ASP A 351 23.33 -8.70 10.06
CA ASP A 351 23.01 -8.87 11.49
C ASP A 351 24.18 -9.58 12.18
N GLU A 352 25.08 -8.81 12.81
CA GLU A 352 26.25 -9.37 13.46
C GLU A 352 25.93 -10.29 14.64
N ASP A 353 24.77 -10.09 15.27
CA ASP A 353 24.30 -10.92 16.39
C ASP A 353 23.78 -12.28 15.89
N ASN A 354 23.21 -12.30 14.67
CA ASN A 354 22.68 -13.49 14.01
C ASN A 354 23.13 -13.52 12.54
N PRO A 355 24.41 -13.77 12.24
CA PRO A 355 24.99 -13.56 10.90
C PRO A 355 24.46 -14.50 9.81
N THR A 356 23.70 -15.50 10.18
CA THR A 356 23.10 -16.44 9.25
C THR A 356 21.63 -16.69 9.56
N ILE A 357 20.84 -16.93 8.51
CA ILE A 357 19.44 -17.32 8.61
C ILE A 357 19.19 -18.61 7.82
N LYS A 358 18.37 -19.49 8.37
CA LYS A 358 17.95 -20.73 7.71
C LYS A 358 16.59 -20.54 7.09
N ILE A 359 16.48 -20.81 5.80
CA ILE A 359 15.23 -20.72 5.03
C ILE A 359 14.87 -22.12 4.52
N PRO A 360 13.66 -22.63 4.81
CA PRO A 360 13.20 -23.88 4.24
C PRO A 360 12.86 -23.68 2.74
N LEU A 361 13.55 -24.39 1.90
CA LEU A 361 13.25 -24.50 0.48
C LEU A 361 12.75 -25.91 0.16
N ARG A 362 11.90 -26.02 -0.84
CA ARG A 362 11.40 -27.31 -1.33
C ARG A 362 12.16 -27.70 -2.59
N HIS A 363 12.79 -28.86 -2.56
CA HIS A 363 13.42 -29.44 -3.74
C HIS A 363 12.34 -29.83 -4.77
N ILE A 364 12.47 -29.38 -6.02
CA ILE A 364 11.45 -29.55 -7.07
C ILE A 364 11.16 -31.04 -7.33
N ASP A 365 12.21 -31.85 -7.55
CA ASP A 365 12.06 -33.24 -7.98
C ASP A 365 11.57 -34.16 -6.85
N SER A 366 12.12 -33.99 -5.65
CA SER A 366 11.82 -34.88 -4.50
C SER A 366 10.65 -34.40 -3.64
N GLY A 367 10.26 -33.13 -3.74
CA GLY A 367 9.30 -32.48 -2.85
C GLY A 367 9.76 -32.35 -1.39
N LYS A 368 11.00 -32.70 -1.06
CA LYS A 368 11.54 -32.62 0.29
C LYS A 368 11.87 -31.20 0.67
N LEU A 369 11.62 -30.84 1.94
CA LEU A 369 12.10 -29.59 2.53
C LEU A 369 13.55 -29.74 2.92
N GLU A 370 14.34 -28.72 2.61
CA GLU A 370 15.74 -28.60 2.98
C GLU A 370 15.98 -27.21 3.55
N GLU A 371 16.65 -27.10 4.70
CA GLU A 371 17.05 -25.83 5.27
C GLU A 371 18.35 -25.34 4.62
N ILE A 372 18.25 -24.27 3.86
CA ILE A 372 19.40 -23.60 3.25
C ILE A 372 19.83 -22.45 4.16
N THR A 373 21.13 -22.40 4.45
CA THR A 373 21.73 -21.34 5.28
C THR A 373 22.21 -20.20 4.41
N TYR A 374 21.76 -18.99 4.75
CA TYR A 374 22.08 -17.75 4.03
C TYR A 374 22.76 -16.73 4.94
N PRO A 375 23.58 -15.80 4.41
CA PRO A 375 23.96 -14.58 5.12
C PRO A 375 22.71 -13.77 5.47
N ASN A 376 22.61 -13.35 6.74
CA ASN A 376 21.48 -12.61 7.28
C ASN A 376 21.72 -11.11 7.22
N VAL A 377 21.17 -10.44 6.19
CA VAL A 377 21.29 -8.99 5.96
C VAL A 377 19.93 -8.32 6.24
N THR A 378 19.31 -8.64 7.38
CA THR A 378 17.95 -8.15 7.72
C THR A 378 17.96 -6.95 8.67
N LYS A 379 19.12 -6.58 9.24
CA LYS A 379 19.24 -5.43 10.10
C LYS A 379 19.22 -4.13 9.28
N ILE A 380 18.38 -3.18 9.66
CA ILE A 380 18.29 -1.89 8.99
C ILE A 380 19.21 -0.89 9.70
N ARG A 381 20.11 -0.27 8.95
CA ARG A 381 20.92 0.86 9.37
C ARG A 381 20.25 2.15 8.89
N ALA A 382 19.98 3.05 9.84
CA ALA A 382 19.55 4.42 9.57
C ALA A 382 20.80 5.33 9.56
N GLY A 383 21.15 5.86 8.39
CA GLY A 383 22.32 6.70 8.17
C GLY A 383 21.96 8.14 7.85
N LEU A 384 22.97 9.02 7.86
CA LEU A 384 22.85 10.44 7.54
C LEU A 384 21.69 11.12 8.30
N PRO A 385 21.74 11.19 9.64
CA PRO A 385 20.72 11.89 10.42
C PRO A 385 20.70 13.39 10.07
N LEU A 386 19.51 13.92 9.84
CA LEU A 386 19.27 15.33 9.57
C LEU A 386 18.27 15.89 10.57
N GLN A 387 18.72 16.88 11.38
CA GLN A 387 17.82 17.69 12.20
C GLN A 387 16.91 18.50 11.27
N LEU A 388 15.59 18.43 11.48
CA LEU A 388 14.66 19.18 10.65
C LEU A 388 14.88 20.69 10.80
N PRO A 389 15.00 21.46 9.70
CA PRO A 389 15.10 22.91 9.74
C PRO A 389 13.73 23.54 10.02
N ASN A 390 13.68 24.86 10.22
CA ASN A 390 12.41 25.59 10.35
C ASN A 390 11.58 25.57 9.06
N ALA A 391 12.27 25.64 7.91
CA ALA A 391 11.65 25.60 6.60
C ALA A 391 12.65 25.12 5.53
N TYR A 392 12.09 24.75 4.38
CA TYR A 392 12.81 24.60 3.12
C TYR A 392 12.45 25.73 2.16
N VAL A 393 13.37 26.12 1.32
CA VAL A 393 13.13 27.07 0.22
C VAL A 393 13.53 26.43 -1.11
N VAL A 394 12.72 26.69 -2.14
CA VAL A 394 12.95 26.23 -3.51
C VAL A 394 13.07 27.44 -4.41
N THR A 395 14.23 27.64 -5.03
CA THR A 395 14.54 28.85 -5.82
C THR A 395 14.47 28.62 -7.32
N LYS A 396 14.45 27.38 -7.79
CA LYS A 396 14.30 27.01 -9.22
C LYS A 396 13.45 25.75 -9.33
N ASN A 397 12.93 25.45 -10.53
CA ASN A 397 12.07 24.29 -10.81
C ASN A 397 10.81 24.26 -9.92
N GLN A 398 10.28 25.44 -9.57
CA GLN A 398 9.17 25.58 -8.63
C GLN A 398 7.96 24.76 -9.05
N GLN A 399 7.55 24.78 -10.32
CA GLN A 399 6.39 24.04 -10.80
C GLN A 399 6.51 22.54 -10.52
N LEU A 400 7.66 21.91 -10.77
CA LEU A 400 7.88 20.49 -10.49
C LEU A 400 7.72 20.18 -8.99
N ILE A 401 8.27 21.06 -8.15
CA ILE A 401 8.20 20.85 -6.70
C ILE A 401 6.79 21.14 -6.17
N GLN A 402 6.09 22.17 -6.68
CA GLN A 402 4.69 22.44 -6.36
C GLN A 402 3.82 21.21 -6.67
N GLU A 403 3.91 20.66 -7.89
CA GLU A 403 3.17 19.48 -8.29
C GLU A 403 3.43 18.26 -7.34
N LEU A 404 4.67 18.10 -6.86
CA LEU A 404 5.00 17.06 -5.90
C LEU A 404 4.37 17.34 -4.52
N LEU A 405 4.52 18.57 -4.02
CA LEU A 405 3.98 18.99 -2.71
C LEU A 405 2.47 18.87 -2.66
N ASP A 406 1.77 19.32 -3.73
CA ASP A 406 0.33 19.23 -3.88
C ASP A 406 -0.16 17.77 -3.80
N LYS A 407 0.51 16.85 -4.51
CA LYS A 407 0.20 15.41 -4.49
C LYS A 407 0.39 14.76 -3.12
N HIS A 408 1.30 15.32 -2.31
CA HIS A 408 1.58 14.86 -0.95
C HIS A 408 0.90 15.70 0.14
N HIS A 409 0.02 16.65 -0.24
CA HIS A 409 -0.71 17.52 0.67
C HIS A 409 0.19 18.36 1.61
N ILE A 410 1.35 18.77 1.12
CA ILE A 410 2.29 19.63 1.84
C ILE A 410 2.03 21.09 1.45
N ALA A 411 1.70 21.90 2.43
CA ALA A 411 1.48 23.33 2.22
C ALA A 411 2.80 24.08 2.00
N TYR A 412 2.75 25.07 1.13
CA TYR A 412 3.85 25.99 0.85
C TYR A 412 3.31 27.40 0.61
N THR A 413 4.19 28.39 0.64
CA THR A 413 3.86 29.78 0.32
C THR A 413 4.82 30.27 -0.75
N GLU A 414 4.30 30.97 -1.75
CA GLU A 414 5.13 31.69 -2.72
C GLU A 414 5.60 33.02 -2.13
N VAL A 415 6.90 33.27 -2.23
CA VAL A 415 7.50 34.54 -1.84
C VAL A 415 7.02 35.62 -2.81
N SER A 416 6.40 36.67 -2.30
CA SER A 416 5.85 37.78 -3.14
C SER A 416 6.78 39.00 -3.25
N THR A 417 7.67 39.18 -2.30
CA THR A 417 8.67 40.27 -2.26
C THR A 417 10.02 39.72 -1.91
N PRO A 418 11.13 40.29 -2.38
CA PRO A 418 12.47 39.87 -2.00
C PRO A 418 12.60 39.77 -0.48
N THR A 419 12.99 38.60 0.03
CA THR A 419 13.06 38.30 1.46
C THR A 419 14.42 37.70 1.79
N GLU A 420 15.12 38.29 2.75
CA GLU A 420 16.40 37.76 3.23
C GLU A 420 16.15 36.67 4.27
N VAL A 421 16.82 35.54 4.13
CA VAL A 421 16.79 34.42 5.07
C VAL A 421 18.20 33.87 5.29
N LYS A 422 18.43 33.36 6.50
CA LYS A 422 19.64 32.61 6.82
C LYS A 422 19.40 31.13 6.50
N ALA A 423 20.21 30.56 5.63
CA ALA A 423 19.99 29.21 5.13
C ALA A 423 21.29 28.42 5.03
N ILE A 424 21.15 27.09 5.12
CA ILE A 424 22.18 26.13 4.72
C ILE A 424 21.95 25.82 3.24
N VAL A 425 22.87 26.27 2.42
CA VAL A 425 22.89 26.04 0.98
C VAL A 425 23.82 24.85 0.69
N GLN A 426 23.43 24.02 -0.24
CA GLN A 426 24.18 22.84 -0.67
C GLN A 426 24.85 23.11 -2.01
N HIS A 427 26.16 22.82 -2.08
CA HIS A 427 26.93 22.79 -3.32
C HIS A 427 27.18 21.34 -3.70
N ILE A 428 26.82 20.95 -4.91
CA ILE A 428 27.06 19.60 -5.42
C ILE A 428 28.49 19.54 -5.94
N GLU A 429 29.38 18.86 -5.21
CA GLU A 429 30.77 18.68 -5.60
C GLU A 429 30.97 17.49 -6.56
N GLN A 430 30.26 16.40 -6.32
CA GLN A 430 30.36 15.20 -7.12
C GLN A 430 29.02 14.47 -7.19
N ILE A 431 28.71 13.94 -8.36
CA ILE A 431 27.55 13.05 -8.58
C ILE A 431 28.07 11.78 -9.24
N GLN A 432 27.75 10.65 -8.63
CA GLN A 432 27.93 9.34 -9.24
C GLN A 432 26.57 8.73 -9.53
N ILE A 433 26.31 8.46 -10.80
CA ILE A 433 25.07 7.85 -11.26
C ILE A 433 25.36 6.41 -11.68
N THR A 434 24.75 5.45 -10.98
CA THR A 434 24.83 4.03 -11.33
C THR A 434 23.46 3.59 -11.85
N PRO A 435 23.32 3.24 -13.12
CA PRO A 435 22.07 2.72 -13.67
C PRO A 435 21.64 1.46 -12.92
N THR A 436 20.36 1.39 -12.58
CA THR A 436 19.74 0.19 -11.99
C THR A 436 18.72 -0.39 -12.95
N HIS A 437 18.25 -1.59 -12.67
CA HIS A 437 17.15 -2.18 -13.43
C HIS A 437 15.87 -1.33 -13.27
N LEU A 438 15.02 -1.31 -14.28
CA LEU A 438 13.71 -0.63 -14.29
C LEU A 438 13.76 0.91 -14.42
N GLY A 439 14.71 1.47 -15.15
CA GLY A 439 14.73 2.91 -15.47
C GLY A 439 15.09 3.82 -14.29
N ARG A 440 15.74 3.28 -13.27
CA ARG A 440 16.24 4.02 -12.10
C ARG A 440 17.74 4.21 -12.17
N ALA A 441 18.20 5.18 -11.41
CA ALA A 441 19.62 5.37 -11.14
C ALA A 441 19.83 5.36 -9.61
N LYS A 442 20.89 4.70 -9.16
CA LYS A 442 21.41 4.98 -7.81
C LYS A 442 22.28 6.22 -7.93
N VAL A 443 21.85 7.29 -7.28
CA VAL A 443 22.56 8.57 -7.28
C VAL A 443 23.27 8.70 -5.94
N ALA A 444 24.60 8.77 -5.98
CA ALA A 444 25.40 9.16 -4.85
C ALA A 444 25.91 10.59 -5.10
N SER A 445 25.62 11.51 -4.18
CA SER A 445 26.06 12.89 -4.28
C SER A 445 26.98 13.25 -3.11
N VAL A 446 28.07 13.93 -3.41
CA VAL A 446 28.91 14.58 -2.40
C VAL A 446 28.50 16.04 -2.38
N LEU A 447 28.03 16.50 -1.23
CA LEU A 447 27.57 17.87 -1.02
C LEU A 447 28.50 18.58 -0.04
N LYS A 448 28.84 19.83 -0.36
CA LYS A 448 29.36 20.77 0.60
C LYS A 448 28.23 21.67 1.08
N GLU A 449 28.10 21.83 2.38
CA GLU A 449 27.10 22.69 3.00
C GLU A 449 27.73 23.98 3.48
N GLU A 450 27.09 25.12 3.22
CA GLU A 450 27.50 26.43 3.62
C GLU A 450 26.34 27.19 4.25
N GLU A 451 26.55 27.74 5.43
CA GLU A 451 25.60 28.63 6.08
C GLU A 451 25.82 30.05 5.57
N LYS A 452 24.80 30.66 4.94
CA LYS A 452 24.86 32.02 4.42
C LYS A 452 23.50 32.71 4.40
N GLU A 453 23.52 34.03 4.33
CA GLU A 453 22.33 34.81 4.01
C GLU A 453 22.05 34.71 2.50
N ILE A 454 20.81 34.45 2.14
CA ILE A 454 20.34 34.41 0.77
C ILE A 454 19.10 35.27 0.61
N THR A 455 18.96 35.92 -0.53
CA THR A 455 17.73 36.64 -0.90
C THR A 455 16.82 35.70 -1.68
N LEU A 456 15.61 35.47 -1.18
CA LEU A 456 14.56 34.77 -1.89
C LEU A 456 13.86 35.75 -2.83
N GLU A 457 13.94 35.50 -4.12
CA GLU A 457 13.24 36.29 -5.13
C GLU A 457 11.76 35.91 -5.22
N PRO A 458 10.88 36.82 -5.71
CA PRO A 458 9.49 36.51 -5.94
C PRO A 458 9.31 35.24 -6.80
N GLY A 459 8.38 34.35 -6.37
CA GLY A 459 8.16 33.06 -6.98
C GLY A 459 8.95 31.93 -6.33
N ALA A 460 9.90 32.18 -5.42
CA ALA A 460 10.50 31.15 -4.61
C ALA A 460 9.45 30.50 -3.69
N LEU A 461 9.56 29.18 -3.43
CA LEU A 461 8.65 28.48 -2.52
C LEU A 461 9.26 28.42 -1.12
N LEU A 462 8.47 28.73 -0.12
CA LEU A 462 8.77 28.54 1.29
C LEU A 462 7.88 27.42 1.84
N ILE A 463 8.50 26.35 2.37
CA ILE A 463 7.84 25.17 2.90
C ILE A 463 8.15 25.11 4.41
N LEU A 464 7.17 25.47 5.24
CA LEU A 464 7.33 25.40 6.69
C LEU A 464 7.31 23.94 7.15
N MET A 465 8.19 23.60 8.10
CA MET A 465 8.29 22.23 8.61
C MET A 465 7.32 21.96 9.78
N ASP A 466 6.68 23.00 10.32
CA ASP A 466 5.65 22.91 11.36
C ASP A 466 4.28 22.63 10.73
N GLN A 467 4.16 21.47 10.06
CA GLN A 467 2.91 21.00 9.45
C GLN A 467 2.88 19.47 9.39
N PRO A 468 1.68 18.85 9.35
CA PRO A 468 1.55 17.41 9.17
C PRO A 468 2.22 16.91 7.89
N GLY A 469 2.91 15.77 7.98
CA GLY A 469 3.54 15.14 6.81
C GLY A 469 4.86 15.78 6.36
N ALA A 470 5.28 16.92 6.93
CA ALA A 470 6.47 17.66 6.49
C ALA A 470 7.78 16.83 6.51
N THR A 471 7.84 15.75 7.30
CA THR A 471 9.00 14.86 7.36
C THR A 471 9.37 14.24 6.00
N ILE A 472 8.44 14.15 5.05
CA ILE A 472 8.73 13.67 3.69
C ILE A 472 9.54 14.69 2.87
N VAL A 473 9.49 15.99 3.21
CA VAL A 473 10.16 17.04 2.42
C VAL A 473 11.66 16.78 2.31
N PRO A 474 12.44 16.62 3.40
CA PRO A 474 13.86 16.26 3.29
C PRO A 474 14.08 14.89 2.63
N LEU A 475 13.19 13.92 2.86
CA LEU A 475 13.34 12.59 2.28
C LEU A 475 13.19 12.59 0.77
N PHE A 476 12.37 13.48 0.23
CA PHE A 476 12.13 13.56 -1.22
C PHE A 476 13.02 14.59 -1.91
N LEU A 477 13.38 15.67 -1.22
CA LEU A 477 14.08 16.81 -1.82
C LEU A 477 15.59 16.88 -1.54
N ASP A 478 16.13 16.17 -0.54
CA ASP A 478 17.56 16.10 -0.36
C ASP A 478 18.19 15.08 -1.33
N PRO A 479 19.18 15.47 -2.15
CA PRO A 479 19.80 14.55 -3.13
C PRO A 479 20.49 13.33 -2.51
N ARG A 480 20.85 13.40 -1.22
CA ARG A 480 21.48 12.29 -0.49
C ARG A 480 20.50 11.23 -0.02
N SER A 481 19.20 11.55 -0.05
CA SER A 481 18.18 10.63 0.44
C SER A 481 18.00 9.42 -0.47
N SER A 482 17.94 8.24 0.11
CA SER A 482 17.58 7.00 -0.60
C SER A 482 16.15 7.02 -1.14
N ASN A 483 15.28 7.90 -0.62
CA ASN A 483 13.91 8.13 -1.08
C ASN A 483 13.78 9.37 -2.00
N SER A 484 14.89 10.03 -2.38
CA SER A 484 14.87 11.27 -3.15
C SER A 484 14.21 11.08 -4.52
N ILE A 485 13.45 12.11 -4.95
CA ILE A 485 12.91 12.18 -6.32
C ILE A 485 14.02 12.18 -7.38
N PHE A 486 15.23 12.60 -7.03
CA PHE A 486 16.40 12.63 -7.91
C PHE A 486 17.00 11.25 -8.17
N GLN A 487 16.54 10.22 -7.45
CA GLN A 487 16.84 8.80 -7.76
C GLN A 487 16.04 8.30 -8.97
N ASP A 488 15.05 9.03 -9.43
CA ASP A 488 14.32 8.73 -10.65
C ASP A 488 15.06 9.29 -11.87
N SER A 489 15.17 8.50 -12.93
CA SER A 489 15.93 8.86 -14.12
C SER A 489 15.41 10.11 -14.84
N SER A 490 14.12 10.43 -14.69
CA SER A 490 13.51 11.64 -15.25
C SER A 490 13.97 12.92 -14.55
N ASN A 491 14.25 12.83 -13.24
CA ASN A 491 14.63 13.96 -12.40
C ASN A 491 16.14 14.05 -12.14
N THR A 492 16.90 12.96 -12.32
CA THR A 492 18.37 12.96 -12.18
C THR A 492 19.08 14.08 -12.98
N PRO A 493 18.64 14.46 -14.20
CA PRO A 493 19.23 15.57 -14.93
C PRO A 493 19.18 16.93 -14.22
N LEU A 494 18.28 17.13 -13.25
CA LEU A 494 18.22 18.36 -12.45
C LEU A 494 19.45 18.51 -11.55
N LEU A 495 20.03 17.41 -11.10
CA LEU A 495 21.29 17.44 -10.34
C LEU A 495 22.47 17.77 -11.24
N THR A 496 22.53 17.21 -12.45
CA THR A 496 23.67 17.36 -13.35
C THR A 496 23.76 18.73 -14.02
N LYS A 497 22.64 19.38 -14.29
CA LYS A 497 22.59 20.72 -14.90
C LYS A 497 22.98 21.84 -13.94
N GLY A 498 22.91 21.57 -12.61
CA GLY A 498 23.30 22.54 -11.57
C GLY A 498 24.65 22.25 -10.90
N ALA A 499 25.30 21.15 -11.27
CA ALA A 499 26.32 20.52 -10.46
C ALA A 499 27.72 21.15 -10.52
N ALA A 500 28.07 21.91 -11.52
CA ALA A 500 29.43 22.44 -11.59
C ALA A 500 29.47 23.88 -11.05
N GLY A 501 29.69 24.03 -9.75
CA GLY A 501 30.00 25.35 -9.14
C GLY A 501 28.79 26.22 -8.80
N ASN A 502 27.56 25.69 -8.86
CA ASN A 502 26.35 26.41 -8.49
C ASN A 502 25.69 25.82 -7.24
N ASP A 503 25.05 26.69 -6.46
CA ASP A 503 24.19 26.29 -5.36
C ASP A 503 23.07 25.38 -5.84
N PHE A 504 22.78 24.33 -5.08
CA PHE A 504 21.58 23.53 -5.29
C PHE A 504 20.35 24.42 -5.05
N PHE A 505 19.32 24.24 -5.86
CA PHE A 505 18.14 25.11 -5.87
C PHE A 505 17.18 24.91 -4.70
N ILE A 506 17.51 24.01 -3.77
CA ILE A 506 16.77 23.76 -2.53
C ILE A 506 17.72 24.03 -1.37
N ALA A 507 17.30 24.84 -0.40
CA ALA A 507 18.08 25.17 0.78
C ALA A 507 17.24 25.00 2.06
N ARG A 508 17.91 24.84 3.19
CA ARG A 508 17.31 24.70 4.52
C ARG A 508 17.37 26.02 5.27
N VAL A 509 16.24 26.57 5.66
CA VAL A 509 16.16 27.80 6.44
C VAL A 509 16.35 27.47 7.91
N ILE A 510 17.27 28.17 8.56
CA ILE A 510 17.64 27.94 9.96
C ILE A 510 17.19 29.09 10.90
N ASN A 511 16.80 30.24 10.36
CA ASN A 511 16.21 31.37 11.10
C ASN A 511 15.21 32.14 10.22
#